data_5ca4a8c221478cdc29ba507f25351f0d
#
_entry.id   5ca4a8c221478cdc29ba507f25351f0d
#
_cell.length_a   1.000
_cell.length_b   1.000
_cell.length_c   1.000
_cell.angle_alpha   90.00
_cell.angle_beta   90.00
_cell.angle_gamma   90.00
#
_symmetry.space_group_name_H-M   'P 1'
#
loop_
_entity.id
_entity.type
_entity.pdbx_description
1 polymer ?
#
loop_
_entity_poly.entity_id
_entity_poly.type
_entity_poly.pdbx_seq_one_letter_code
_entity_poly.pdbx_strand_id
1 'polypeptide(L)'
;MAVIKPFKGIRPPKALVEQVASRPYDVLNSDEARAEAEGNEKSLYHIIKPEIDFPVGTDEHDPAVYTKAAENFQKFQDNGWLVQDNKENYYVYAQTMNGKTQYGLVVCAAVEDYMTGNIKKHELTRRDKEEDRMKHVRVNNANIEPVFFAYPHQDELDAIVAEVTSKPAEYDFVAPDGFGHHFWVIDNEATIARITELFAAIPSMYIADGHHRSAAAALVGDEKRRQNPNHQGDEEYNYFLAVCFPDNQLNIIDYNRVVKDLNGLSDEAFLNALEANFDVKEMGEEIYKPNALHNFSLYLSGKWYSLTAKQGTYNDNDPIGVLDVTISSNLILDEILGIKDLRSDKRIDFVGGIRGLGELKKRVDSGEMKVALALYPVSMKQLIDIADTGNIMPPKTTWFEPKLRSGLVIHKLV
;
A
#
# COMPACT_ATOMS: atom_id res chain seq x y z
N MET A 1 6.68 -12.58 18.24
CA MET A 1 5.28 -13.04 18.24
C MET A 1 4.40 -11.82 18.04
N ALA A 2 3.44 -11.89 17.11
CA ALA A 2 2.61 -10.74 16.77
C ALA A 2 1.57 -10.46 17.86
N VAL A 3 1.48 -9.22 18.32
CA VAL A 3 0.52 -8.80 19.34
C VAL A 3 -0.58 -7.96 18.69
N ILE A 4 -1.81 -8.42 18.81
CA ILE A 4 -2.99 -7.72 18.31
C ILE A 4 -4.03 -7.54 19.42
N LYS A 5 -4.90 -6.53 19.27
CA LYS A 5 -5.98 -6.18 20.22
C LYS A 5 -7.27 -5.93 19.47
N PRO A 6 -8.43 -6.42 19.97
CA PRO A 6 -9.73 -5.95 19.51
C PRO A 6 -9.96 -4.50 19.98
N PHE A 7 -10.80 -3.75 19.28
CA PHE A 7 -11.01 -2.34 19.55
C PHE A 7 -12.45 -1.89 19.28
N LYS A 8 -12.84 -0.77 19.87
CA LYS A 8 -14.13 -0.12 19.60
C LYS A 8 -14.02 0.72 18.34
N GLY A 9 -14.25 0.11 17.17
CA GLY A 9 -14.15 0.78 15.89
C GLY A 9 -15.13 1.93 15.74
N ILE A 10 -14.67 3.06 15.19
CA ILE A 10 -15.52 4.15 14.73
C ILE A 10 -15.81 3.90 13.26
N ARG A 11 -17.08 3.74 12.90
CA ARG A 11 -17.46 3.32 11.56
C ARG A 11 -18.78 3.93 11.09
N PRO A 12 -19.01 4.04 9.78
CA PRO A 12 -20.26 4.60 9.26
C PRO A 12 -21.44 3.63 9.51
N PRO A 13 -22.65 4.17 9.73
CA PRO A 13 -23.87 3.37 9.58
C PRO A 13 -23.94 2.73 8.20
N LYS A 14 -24.50 1.52 8.10
CA LYS A 14 -24.59 0.74 6.85
C LYS A 14 -25.10 1.56 5.65
N ALA A 15 -26.09 2.40 5.86
CA ALA A 15 -26.69 3.23 4.82
C ALA A 15 -25.76 4.36 4.29
N LEU A 16 -24.66 4.64 4.99
CA LEU A 16 -23.74 5.74 4.66
C LEU A 16 -22.38 5.27 4.19
N VAL A 17 -22.07 3.97 4.28
CA VAL A 17 -20.71 3.47 4.04
C VAL A 17 -20.17 3.85 2.65
N GLU A 18 -20.98 3.75 1.61
CA GLU A 18 -20.59 4.11 0.24
C GLU A 18 -20.31 5.61 0.06
N GLN A 19 -20.97 6.46 0.85
CA GLN A 19 -20.74 7.90 0.83
C GLN A 19 -19.47 8.28 1.61
N VAL A 20 -19.13 7.50 2.66
CA VAL A 20 -17.96 7.76 3.53
C VAL A 20 -16.69 7.15 2.97
N ALA A 21 -16.74 5.89 2.53
CA ALA A 21 -15.56 5.16 2.10
C ALA A 21 -14.84 5.82 0.92
N SER A 22 -13.53 6.01 1.06
CA SER A 22 -12.70 6.65 0.05
C SER A 22 -11.46 5.83 -0.29
N ARG A 23 -10.79 6.14 -1.40
CA ARG A 23 -9.45 5.64 -1.68
C ARG A 23 -8.45 6.20 -0.65
N PRO A 24 -7.31 5.54 -0.39
CA PRO A 24 -6.30 6.09 0.52
C PRO A 24 -5.70 7.40 -0.03
N TYR A 25 -5.21 8.23 0.87
CA TYR A 25 -4.74 9.60 0.56
C TYR A 25 -3.63 9.67 -0.48
N ASP A 26 -2.83 8.62 -0.62
CA ASP A 26 -1.59 8.58 -1.41
C ASP A 26 -1.78 8.08 -2.86
N VAL A 27 -3.00 7.70 -3.25
CA VAL A 27 -3.30 7.24 -4.62
C VAL A 27 -3.94 8.29 -5.52
N LEU A 28 -4.18 9.51 -4.99
CA LEU A 28 -4.77 10.62 -5.72
C LEU A 28 -4.20 11.96 -5.24
N ASN A 29 -4.16 12.93 -6.14
CA ASN A 29 -3.82 14.31 -5.80
C ASN A 29 -5.04 15.08 -5.24
N SER A 30 -4.82 16.33 -4.80
CA SER A 30 -5.87 17.14 -4.19
C SER A 30 -7.00 17.53 -5.14
N ASP A 31 -6.71 17.72 -6.43
CA ASP A 31 -7.74 18.04 -7.43
C ASP A 31 -8.61 16.84 -7.73
N GLU A 32 -8.02 15.65 -7.82
CA GLU A 32 -8.74 14.38 -7.96
C GLU A 32 -9.62 14.11 -6.74
N ALA A 33 -9.10 14.33 -5.52
CA ALA A 33 -9.86 14.17 -4.28
C ALA A 33 -11.04 15.15 -4.22
N ARG A 34 -10.84 16.40 -4.64
CA ARG A 34 -11.89 17.40 -4.72
C ARG A 34 -13.00 16.99 -5.69
N ALA A 35 -12.63 16.49 -6.87
CA ALA A 35 -13.57 16.01 -7.87
C ALA A 35 -14.37 14.79 -7.37
N GLU A 36 -13.73 13.84 -6.69
CA GLU A 36 -14.42 12.67 -6.13
C GLU A 36 -15.33 13.02 -4.94
N ALA A 37 -15.00 14.05 -4.17
CA ALA A 37 -15.81 14.52 -3.04
C ALA A 37 -16.91 15.52 -3.46
N GLU A 38 -16.96 15.95 -4.73
CA GLU A 38 -17.91 16.98 -5.18
C GLU A 38 -19.36 16.58 -4.88
N GLY A 39 -20.07 17.46 -4.15
CA GLY A 39 -21.45 17.21 -3.75
C GLY A 39 -21.64 16.17 -2.64
N ASN A 40 -20.57 15.60 -2.10
CA ASN A 40 -20.63 14.63 -1.01
C ASN A 40 -19.90 15.11 0.25
N GLU A 41 -20.60 15.81 1.13
CA GLU A 41 -20.07 16.30 2.42
C GLU A 41 -19.68 15.19 3.42
N LYS A 42 -20.05 13.94 3.14
CA LYS A 42 -19.73 12.75 3.96
C LYS A 42 -18.50 11.99 3.46
N SER A 43 -17.90 12.43 2.36
CA SER A 43 -16.67 11.80 1.85
C SER A 43 -15.56 11.90 2.87
N LEU A 44 -14.89 10.78 3.15
CA LEU A 44 -13.75 10.78 4.08
C LEU A 44 -12.59 11.67 3.62
N TYR A 45 -12.53 12.03 2.33
CA TYR A 45 -11.53 12.97 1.84
C TYR A 45 -11.52 14.30 2.60
N HIS A 46 -12.65 14.77 3.13
CA HIS A 46 -12.72 15.95 3.99
C HIS A 46 -11.87 15.80 5.28
N ILE A 47 -11.53 14.55 5.67
CA ILE A 47 -10.72 14.27 6.86
C ILE A 47 -9.26 13.93 6.46
N ILE A 48 -9.07 13.11 5.43
CA ILE A 48 -7.73 12.61 5.04
C ILE A 48 -7.00 13.49 4.02
N LYS A 49 -7.74 14.36 3.31
CA LYS A 49 -7.25 15.39 2.37
C LYS A 49 -8.02 16.69 2.56
N PRO A 50 -7.95 17.27 3.78
CA PRO A 50 -8.81 18.41 4.18
C PRO A 50 -8.51 19.70 3.41
N GLU A 51 -7.41 19.78 2.67
CA GLU A 51 -7.10 20.86 1.74
C GLU A 51 -8.16 21.03 0.64
N ILE A 52 -9.01 20.02 0.40
CA ILE A 52 -10.12 20.14 -0.55
C ILE A 52 -11.21 21.11 -0.08
N ASP A 53 -11.27 21.43 1.20
CA ASP A 53 -12.20 22.40 1.80
C ASP A 53 -11.70 23.84 1.70
N PHE A 54 -10.50 24.05 1.16
CA PHE A 54 -9.87 25.35 0.96
C PHE A 54 -9.81 25.73 -0.52
N PRO A 55 -9.46 26.97 -0.87
CA PRO A 55 -9.23 27.35 -2.27
C PRO A 55 -8.21 26.47 -2.96
N VAL A 56 -8.37 26.26 -4.28
CA VAL A 56 -7.43 25.52 -5.11
C VAL A 56 -6.03 26.13 -4.98
N GLY A 57 -5.01 25.29 -4.81
CA GLY A 57 -3.62 25.72 -4.62
C GLY A 57 -3.23 26.00 -3.16
N THR A 58 -4.12 25.77 -2.20
CA THR A 58 -3.76 25.77 -0.76
C THR A 58 -2.70 24.67 -0.50
N ASP A 59 -1.66 25.03 0.25
CA ASP A 59 -0.65 24.07 0.67
C ASP A 59 -1.25 23.00 1.56
N GLU A 60 -1.17 21.73 1.16
CA GLU A 60 -1.65 20.58 1.94
C GLU A 60 -0.99 20.46 3.32
N HIS A 61 0.15 21.16 3.54
CA HIS A 61 0.89 21.18 4.80
C HIS A 61 0.64 22.43 5.66
N ASP A 62 -0.28 23.31 5.25
CA ASP A 62 -0.66 24.48 6.07
C ASP A 62 -1.28 24.01 7.41
N PRO A 63 -0.91 24.62 8.54
CA PRO A 63 -1.49 24.30 9.86
C PRO A 63 -3.02 24.32 9.90
N ALA A 64 -3.67 25.22 9.14
CA ALA A 64 -5.12 25.31 9.06
C ALA A 64 -5.75 24.06 8.44
N VAL A 65 -5.04 23.39 7.51
CA VAL A 65 -5.49 22.15 6.86
C VAL A 65 -5.56 21.01 7.89
N TYR A 66 -4.57 20.88 8.77
CA TYR A 66 -4.60 19.87 9.85
C TYR A 66 -5.69 20.17 10.88
N THR A 67 -5.91 21.44 11.24
CA THR A 67 -6.99 21.85 12.11
C THR A 67 -8.33 21.45 11.50
N LYS A 68 -8.50 21.66 10.19
CA LYS A 68 -9.71 21.30 9.45
C LYS A 68 -9.98 19.79 9.46
N ALA A 69 -8.93 18.96 9.38
CA ALA A 69 -9.07 17.50 9.52
C ALA A 69 -9.75 17.14 10.85
N ALA A 70 -9.27 17.70 11.96
CA ALA A 70 -9.83 17.44 13.29
C ALA A 70 -11.28 17.95 13.43
N GLU A 71 -11.57 19.15 12.93
CA GLU A 71 -12.92 19.70 12.90
C GLU A 71 -13.88 18.81 12.12
N ASN A 72 -13.47 18.35 10.94
CA ASN A 72 -14.27 17.48 10.11
C ASN A 72 -14.47 16.11 10.78
N PHE A 73 -13.44 15.53 11.39
CA PHE A 73 -13.57 14.26 12.10
C PHE A 73 -14.56 14.36 13.27
N GLN A 74 -14.55 15.48 14.02
CA GLN A 74 -15.53 15.73 15.07
C GLN A 74 -16.93 15.92 14.47
N LYS A 75 -17.09 16.74 13.41
CA LYS A 75 -18.35 16.94 12.69
C LYS A 75 -18.98 15.63 12.22
N PHE A 76 -18.17 14.69 11.71
CA PHE A 76 -18.66 13.40 11.26
C PHE A 76 -19.26 12.57 12.41
N GLN A 77 -18.64 12.63 13.60
CA GLN A 77 -19.16 11.97 14.80
C GLN A 77 -20.42 12.65 15.32
N ASP A 78 -20.43 13.98 15.41
CA ASP A 78 -21.57 14.76 15.89
C ASP A 78 -22.83 14.58 15.02
N ASN A 79 -22.63 14.41 13.71
CA ASN A 79 -23.72 14.17 12.75
C ASN A 79 -24.13 12.68 12.66
N GLY A 80 -23.47 11.78 13.39
CA GLY A 80 -23.75 10.35 13.33
C GLY A 80 -23.36 9.70 11.98
N TRP A 81 -22.47 10.37 11.20
CA TRP A 81 -21.93 9.78 9.98
C TRP A 81 -20.83 8.76 10.29
N LEU A 82 -20.21 8.89 11.44
CA LEU A 82 -19.30 7.94 12.05
C LEU A 82 -19.75 7.67 13.50
N VAL A 83 -19.91 6.41 13.86
CA VAL A 83 -20.41 5.99 15.17
C VAL A 83 -19.44 4.98 15.77
N GLN A 84 -19.10 5.15 17.05
CA GLN A 84 -18.24 4.21 17.76
C GLN A 84 -19.02 2.97 18.21
N ASP A 85 -18.47 1.78 17.99
CA ASP A 85 -19.00 0.53 18.49
C ASP A 85 -18.98 0.49 20.04
N ASN A 86 -19.98 -0.14 20.62
CA ASN A 86 -20.11 -0.24 22.09
C ASN A 86 -19.14 -1.25 22.71
N LYS A 87 -18.68 -2.24 21.91
CA LYS A 87 -17.80 -3.32 22.33
C LYS A 87 -16.51 -3.31 21.54
N GLU A 88 -15.47 -3.90 22.09
CA GLU A 88 -14.23 -4.20 21.37
C GLU A 88 -14.47 -5.41 20.45
N ASN A 89 -14.19 -5.22 19.17
CA ASN A 89 -14.40 -6.20 18.12
C ASN A 89 -13.11 -6.39 17.30
N TYR A 90 -13.01 -7.54 16.62
CA TYR A 90 -12.28 -7.65 15.38
C TYR A 90 -13.28 -7.54 14.22
N TYR A 91 -12.75 -7.38 13.01
CA TYR A 91 -13.58 -7.33 11.81
C TYR A 91 -12.90 -8.14 10.70
N VAL A 92 -13.70 -8.56 9.71
CA VAL A 92 -13.19 -9.06 8.44
C VAL A 92 -13.46 -8.00 7.39
N TYR A 93 -12.45 -7.65 6.63
CA TYR A 93 -12.58 -6.81 5.44
C TYR A 93 -12.12 -7.60 4.22
N ALA A 94 -13.04 -7.85 3.29
CA ALA A 94 -12.74 -8.55 2.05
C ALA A 94 -12.83 -7.60 0.86
N GLN A 95 -11.97 -7.85 -0.13
CA GLN A 95 -11.91 -7.08 -1.37
C GLN A 95 -11.97 -8.02 -2.56
N THR A 96 -12.83 -7.69 -3.52
CA THR A 96 -12.99 -8.46 -4.76
C THR A 96 -12.50 -7.65 -5.96
N MET A 97 -11.55 -8.21 -6.70
CA MET A 97 -11.01 -7.64 -7.94
C MET A 97 -10.90 -8.74 -8.99
N ASN A 98 -11.45 -8.52 -10.19
CA ASN A 98 -11.39 -9.47 -11.30
C ASN A 98 -11.88 -10.88 -10.93
N GLY A 99 -12.94 -10.97 -10.11
CA GLY A 99 -13.54 -12.23 -9.66
C GLY A 99 -12.76 -12.97 -8.56
N LYS A 100 -11.65 -12.43 -8.09
CA LYS A 100 -10.87 -12.96 -6.96
C LYS A 100 -11.12 -12.12 -5.71
N THR A 101 -11.43 -12.79 -4.59
CA THR A 101 -11.63 -12.14 -3.29
C THR A 101 -10.49 -12.49 -2.34
N GLN A 102 -9.96 -11.49 -1.66
CA GLN A 102 -9.00 -11.62 -0.55
C GLN A 102 -9.64 -11.18 0.76
N TYR A 103 -9.36 -11.87 1.83
CA TYR A 103 -9.97 -11.66 3.15
C TYR A 103 -8.91 -11.25 4.17
N GLY A 104 -9.08 -10.10 4.79
CA GLY A 104 -8.18 -9.58 5.82
C GLY A 104 -8.88 -9.44 7.17
N LEU A 105 -8.16 -9.73 8.25
CA LEU A 105 -8.58 -9.45 9.61
C LEU A 105 -8.21 -8.01 9.97
N VAL A 106 -9.20 -7.23 10.40
CA VAL A 106 -9.01 -5.84 10.87
C VAL A 106 -8.79 -5.89 12.37
N VAL A 107 -7.65 -5.41 12.79
CA VAL A 107 -7.14 -5.48 14.16
C VAL A 107 -6.43 -4.19 14.55
N CYS A 108 -6.12 -4.02 15.83
CA CYS A 108 -5.11 -3.07 16.26
C CYS A 108 -3.81 -3.82 16.57
N ALA A 109 -2.75 -3.52 15.82
CA ALA A 109 -1.42 -4.13 15.97
C ALA A 109 -0.58 -3.31 16.98
N ALA A 110 0.27 -3.99 17.77
CA ALA A 110 1.05 -3.32 18.80
C ALA A 110 2.13 -2.40 18.21
N VAL A 111 2.22 -1.18 18.75
CA VAL A 111 3.29 -0.21 18.44
C VAL A 111 4.67 -0.81 18.77
N GLU A 112 4.78 -1.57 19.86
CA GLU A 112 6.04 -2.22 20.27
C GLU A 112 6.54 -3.20 19.21
N ASP A 113 5.65 -3.94 18.53
CA ASP A 113 6.04 -4.85 17.45
C ASP A 113 6.65 -4.12 16.24
N TYR A 114 6.18 -2.91 15.96
CA TYR A 114 6.80 -2.06 14.95
C TYR A 114 8.17 -1.53 15.41
N MET A 115 8.27 -1.06 16.65
CA MET A 115 9.48 -0.47 17.20
C MET A 115 10.62 -1.49 17.38
N THR A 116 10.28 -2.72 17.72
CA THR A 116 11.25 -3.83 17.89
C THR A 116 11.56 -4.59 16.59
N GLY A 117 10.88 -4.27 15.49
CA GLY A 117 11.07 -4.93 14.20
C GLY A 117 10.38 -6.31 14.09
N ASN A 118 9.42 -6.61 14.95
CA ASN A 118 8.56 -7.77 14.83
C ASN A 118 7.52 -7.60 13.70
N ILE A 119 7.13 -6.35 13.43
CA ILE A 119 6.50 -5.95 12.16
C ILE A 119 7.62 -5.57 11.21
N LYS A 120 7.81 -6.41 10.18
CA LYS A 120 8.91 -6.33 9.21
C LYS A 120 8.64 -5.30 8.13
N LYS A 121 9.69 -4.56 7.77
CA LYS A 121 9.67 -3.52 6.71
C LYS A 121 10.50 -4.01 5.52
N HIS A 122 10.12 -3.60 4.33
CA HIS A 122 10.91 -3.83 3.12
C HIS A 122 11.19 -2.54 2.32
N GLU A 123 10.70 -1.39 2.81
CA GLU A 123 10.89 -0.08 2.19
C GLU A 123 11.24 0.97 3.25
N LEU A 124 12.13 1.93 2.88
CA LEU A 124 12.44 3.08 3.71
C LEU A 124 11.36 4.15 3.56
N THR A 125 10.97 4.73 4.68
CA THR A 125 10.06 5.89 4.71
C THR A 125 10.80 7.20 4.42
N ARG A 126 10.08 8.16 3.86
CA ARG A 126 10.56 9.53 3.68
C ARG A 126 10.13 10.36 4.88
N ARG A 127 11.06 11.09 5.47
CA ARG A 127 10.83 11.89 6.68
C ARG A 127 9.74 12.95 6.51
N ASP A 128 9.67 13.61 5.36
CA ASP A 128 8.63 14.60 5.07
C ASP A 128 7.21 13.98 5.09
N LYS A 129 7.06 12.80 4.49
CA LYS A 129 5.79 12.07 4.48
C LYS A 129 5.44 11.46 5.84
N GLU A 130 6.43 10.99 6.58
CA GLU A 130 6.24 10.53 7.97
C GLU A 130 5.70 11.65 8.85
N GLU A 131 6.37 12.82 8.85
CA GLU A 131 5.98 13.96 9.67
C GLU A 131 4.59 14.48 9.33
N ASP A 132 4.24 14.52 8.04
CA ASP A 132 2.91 14.87 7.58
C ASP A 132 1.84 13.92 8.16
N ARG A 133 2.04 12.61 8.04
CA ARG A 133 1.10 11.63 8.60
C ARG A 133 1.06 11.64 10.12
N MET A 134 2.19 11.88 10.80
CA MET A 134 2.23 12.06 12.25
C MET A 134 1.35 13.24 12.69
N LYS A 135 1.38 14.37 11.97
CA LYS A 135 0.50 15.52 12.26
C LYS A 135 -0.97 15.11 12.14
N HIS A 136 -1.36 14.40 11.08
CA HIS A 136 -2.73 13.92 10.94
C HIS A 136 -3.15 13.00 12.09
N VAL A 137 -2.30 12.06 12.51
CA VAL A 137 -2.59 11.18 13.66
C VAL A 137 -2.72 11.98 14.96
N ARG A 138 -1.83 12.95 15.19
CA ARG A 138 -1.86 13.80 16.40
C ARG A 138 -3.13 14.63 16.49
N VAL A 139 -3.52 15.34 15.43
CA VAL A 139 -4.67 16.25 15.45
C VAL A 139 -6.00 15.51 15.54
N ASN A 140 -6.13 14.39 14.87
CA ASN A 140 -7.34 13.56 14.93
C ASN A 140 -7.40 12.68 16.20
N ASN A 141 -6.25 12.48 16.85
CA ASN A 141 -6.09 11.51 17.93
C ASN A 141 -6.64 10.12 17.57
N ALA A 142 -6.43 9.71 16.32
CA ALA A 142 -6.96 8.49 15.73
C ALA A 142 -6.10 8.01 14.56
N ASN A 143 -6.15 6.71 14.27
CA ASN A 143 -5.73 6.13 13.01
C ASN A 143 -6.92 6.12 12.06
N ILE A 144 -7.03 7.13 11.20
CA ILE A 144 -8.16 7.29 10.26
C ILE A 144 -8.07 6.29 9.12
N GLU A 145 -6.87 5.97 8.68
CA GLU A 145 -6.60 5.08 7.55
C GLU A 145 -5.88 3.82 8.03
N PRO A 146 -6.32 2.62 7.62
CA PRO A 146 -5.66 1.37 7.99
C PRO A 146 -4.32 1.22 7.28
N VAL A 147 -3.43 0.43 7.89
CA VAL A 147 -2.24 -0.10 7.23
C VAL A 147 -2.49 -1.51 6.75
N PHE A 148 -1.76 -1.94 5.73
CA PHE A 148 -1.95 -3.23 5.08
C PHE A 148 -0.77 -4.15 5.44
N PHE A 149 -1.06 -5.23 6.18
CA PHE A 149 -0.08 -6.22 6.59
C PHE A 149 -0.35 -7.58 5.95
N ALA A 150 0.73 -8.34 5.76
CA ALA A 150 0.68 -9.75 5.46
C ALA A 150 1.15 -10.54 6.68
N TYR A 151 0.61 -11.75 6.87
CA TYR A 151 1.10 -12.72 7.84
C TYR A 151 1.20 -14.11 7.22
N PRO A 152 2.12 -15.00 7.68
CA PRO A 152 2.17 -16.39 7.24
C PRO A 152 0.83 -17.07 7.51
N HIS A 153 0.18 -17.59 6.48
CA HIS A 153 -1.17 -18.14 6.60
C HIS A 153 -1.28 -19.23 7.67
N GLN A 154 -2.47 -19.33 8.27
CA GLN A 154 -2.83 -20.27 9.32
C GLN A 154 -4.19 -20.89 8.99
N ASP A 155 -4.26 -22.19 8.80
CA ASP A 155 -5.48 -22.89 8.39
C ASP A 155 -6.66 -22.63 9.34
N GLU A 156 -6.39 -22.50 10.64
CA GLU A 156 -7.43 -22.24 11.63
C GLU A 156 -7.96 -20.81 11.57
N LEU A 157 -7.09 -19.80 11.30
CA LEU A 157 -7.55 -18.45 11.04
C LEU A 157 -8.41 -18.37 9.77
N ASP A 158 -8.00 -19.08 8.72
CA ASP A 158 -8.77 -19.17 7.48
C ASP A 158 -10.14 -19.81 7.70
N ALA A 159 -10.21 -20.86 8.53
CA ALA A 159 -11.47 -21.50 8.90
C ALA A 159 -12.40 -20.56 9.69
N ILE A 160 -11.86 -19.79 10.64
CA ILE A 160 -12.63 -18.79 11.40
C ILE A 160 -13.15 -17.71 10.45
N VAL A 161 -12.31 -17.18 9.55
CA VAL A 161 -12.73 -16.18 8.57
C VAL A 161 -13.80 -16.73 7.65
N ALA A 162 -13.68 -17.97 7.18
CA ALA A 162 -14.69 -18.63 6.35
C ALA A 162 -16.03 -18.77 7.08
N GLU A 163 -16.03 -19.14 8.37
CA GLU A 163 -17.24 -19.19 9.19
C GLU A 163 -17.89 -17.81 9.32
N VAL A 164 -17.13 -16.77 9.65
CA VAL A 164 -17.62 -15.40 9.79
C VAL A 164 -18.23 -14.91 8.49
N THR A 165 -17.56 -15.12 7.38
CA THR A 165 -17.97 -14.62 6.05
C THR A 165 -19.05 -15.44 5.38
N SER A 166 -19.42 -16.60 5.95
CA SER A 166 -20.62 -17.36 5.55
C SER A 166 -21.94 -16.65 5.93
N LYS A 167 -21.87 -15.66 6.82
CA LYS A 167 -23.01 -14.84 7.26
C LYS A 167 -23.14 -13.60 6.37
N PRO A 168 -24.34 -12.95 6.34
CA PRO A 168 -24.49 -11.69 5.62
C PRO A 168 -23.51 -10.63 6.11
N ALA A 169 -22.91 -9.91 5.17
CA ALA A 169 -21.98 -8.82 5.46
C ALA A 169 -22.70 -7.60 6.07
N GLU A 170 -22.01 -6.93 6.98
CA GLU A 170 -22.42 -5.62 7.49
C GLU A 170 -22.39 -4.58 6.37
N TYR A 171 -21.27 -4.52 5.61
CA TYR A 171 -21.17 -3.74 4.39
C TYR A 171 -20.92 -4.67 3.19
N ASP A 172 -21.58 -4.37 2.09
CA ASP A 172 -21.44 -5.09 0.83
C ASP A 172 -21.76 -4.13 -0.31
N PHE A 173 -20.73 -3.65 -1.01
CA PHE A 173 -20.87 -2.68 -2.09
C PHE A 173 -19.76 -2.80 -3.12
N VAL A 174 -20.01 -2.26 -4.31
CA VAL A 174 -19.02 -2.12 -5.38
C VAL A 174 -18.70 -0.63 -5.54
N ALA A 175 -17.43 -0.29 -5.37
CA ALA A 175 -16.96 1.08 -5.50
C ALA A 175 -16.91 1.53 -6.99
N PRO A 176 -16.80 2.85 -7.27
CA PRO A 176 -16.76 3.38 -8.64
C PRO A 176 -15.64 2.83 -9.52
N ASP A 177 -14.55 2.33 -8.92
CA ASP A 177 -13.44 1.66 -9.61
C ASP A 177 -13.76 0.20 -10.01
N GLY A 178 -14.96 -0.30 -9.69
CA GLY A 178 -15.41 -1.65 -9.99
C GLY A 178 -14.97 -2.72 -8.99
N PHE A 179 -14.30 -2.34 -7.90
CA PHE A 179 -13.89 -3.28 -6.87
C PHE A 179 -14.98 -3.50 -5.83
N GLY A 180 -15.17 -4.77 -5.43
CA GLY A 180 -16.08 -5.16 -4.37
C GLY A 180 -15.44 -4.97 -2.99
N HIS A 181 -16.25 -4.49 -2.03
CA HIS A 181 -15.83 -4.29 -0.64
C HIS A 181 -16.88 -4.90 0.27
N HIS A 182 -16.43 -5.82 1.14
CA HIS A 182 -17.28 -6.57 2.03
C HIS A 182 -16.72 -6.49 3.45
N PHE A 183 -17.60 -6.36 4.46
CA PHE A 183 -17.15 -6.13 5.83
C PHE A 183 -18.03 -6.87 6.82
N TRP A 184 -17.46 -7.55 7.82
CA TRP A 184 -18.16 -8.28 8.88
C TRP A 184 -17.61 -7.86 10.24
N VAL A 185 -18.48 -7.86 11.24
CA VAL A 185 -18.11 -7.61 12.65
C VAL A 185 -17.93 -8.96 13.36
N ILE A 186 -16.84 -9.12 14.08
CA ILE A 186 -16.57 -10.27 14.95
C ILE A 186 -16.74 -9.79 16.40
N ASP A 187 -17.90 -10.07 16.99
CA ASP A 187 -18.29 -9.63 18.34
C ASP A 187 -18.42 -10.78 19.34
N ASN A 188 -18.17 -12.01 18.91
CA ASN A 188 -18.16 -13.19 19.75
C ASN A 188 -16.86 -13.29 20.55
N GLU A 189 -16.96 -13.24 21.88
CA GLU A 189 -15.79 -13.23 22.79
C GLU A 189 -14.88 -14.45 22.63
N ALA A 190 -15.43 -15.64 22.40
CA ALA A 190 -14.63 -16.85 22.21
C ALA A 190 -13.85 -16.80 20.90
N THR A 191 -14.48 -16.31 19.82
CA THR A 191 -13.83 -16.12 18.52
C THR A 191 -12.74 -15.07 18.61
N ILE A 192 -12.99 -13.94 19.29
CA ILE A 192 -11.99 -12.86 19.53
C ILE A 192 -10.79 -13.44 20.29
N ALA A 193 -11.02 -14.15 21.39
CA ALA A 193 -9.94 -14.76 22.19
C ALA A 193 -9.12 -15.75 21.35
N ARG A 194 -9.78 -16.57 20.52
CA ARG A 194 -9.09 -17.55 19.68
C ARG A 194 -8.23 -16.88 18.58
N ILE A 195 -8.74 -15.84 17.92
CA ILE A 195 -7.97 -15.05 16.94
C ILE A 195 -6.72 -14.46 17.62
N THR A 196 -6.89 -13.84 18.79
CA THR A 196 -5.77 -13.26 19.56
C THR A 196 -4.70 -14.31 19.89
N GLU A 197 -5.11 -15.48 20.33
CA GLU A 197 -4.21 -16.60 20.64
C GLU A 197 -3.45 -17.09 19.39
N LEU A 198 -4.15 -17.23 18.26
CA LEU A 198 -3.54 -17.68 17.00
C LEU A 198 -2.52 -16.66 16.48
N PHE A 199 -2.82 -15.35 16.56
CA PHE A 199 -1.86 -14.31 16.18
C PHE A 199 -0.62 -14.30 17.10
N ALA A 200 -0.78 -14.60 18.38
CA ALA A 200 0.35 -14.71 19.30
C ALA A 200 1.33 -15.85 18.91
N ALA A 201 0.89 -16.83 18.11
CA ALA A 201 1.75 -17.87 17.56
C ALA A 201 2.48 -17.45 16.25
N ILE A 202 2.05 -16.36 15.61
CA ILE A 202 2.68 -15.83 14.39
C ILE A 202 3.99 -15.15 14.75
N PRO A 203 5.12 -15.53 14.14
CA PRO A 203 6.43 -15.00 14.52
C PRO A 203 6.60 -13.53 14.15
N SER A 204 6.12 -13.11 12.98
CA SER A 204 6.24 -11.74 12.46
C SER A 204 5.10 -11.41 11.51
N MET A 205 4.77 -10.14 11.40
CA MET A 205 3.94 -9.57 10.34
C MET A 205 4.80 -8.76 9.38
N TYR A 206 4.32 -8.55 8.16
CA TYR A 206 5.04 -7.87 7.09
C TYR A 206 4.21 -6.71 6.56
N ILE A 207 4.78 -5.52 6.47
CA ILE A 207 4.09 -4.39 5.86
C ILE A 207 3.99 -4.65 4.36
N ALA A 208 2.77 -4.79 3.85
CA ALA A 208 2.50 -4.91 2.42
C ALA A 208 2.36 -3.51 1.78
N ASP A 209 1.57 -2.63 2.40
CA ASP A 209 1.36 -1.25 1.97
C ASP A 209 1.16 -0.32 3.18
N GLY A 210 1.50 0.96 3.03
CA GLY A 210 1.34 1.95 4.08
C GLY A 210 2.53 2.07 5.03
N HIS A 211 3.77 1.97 4.55
CA HIS A 211 4.98 2.14 5.37
C HIS A 211 5.00 3.48 6.11
N HIS A 212 4.63 4.59 5.46
CA HIS A 212 4.56 5.92 6.10
C HIS A 212 3.47 6.00 7.15
N ARG A 213 2.29 5.39 6.89
CA ARG A 213 1.19 5.32 7.87
C ARG A 213 1.57 4.47 9.08
N SER A 214 2.23 3.34 8.87
CA SER A 214 2.72 2.47 9.95
C SER A 214 3.75 3.20 10.83
N ALA A 215 4.73 3.86 10.21
CA ALA A 215 5.73 4.65 10.92
C ALA A 215 5.08 5.78 11.73
N ALA A 216 4.20 6.56 11.11
CA ALA A 216 3.52 7.68 11.77
C ALA A 216 2.68 7.23 12.98
N ALA A 217 1.91 6.15 12.82
CA ALA A 217 1.08 5.61 13.90
C ALA A 217 1.94 5.12 15.07
N ALA A 218 3.00 4.37 14.79
CA ALA A 218 3.90 3.85 15.82
C ALA A 218 4.67 4.96 16.55
N LEU A 219 5.20 5.94 15.81
CA LEU A 219 5.94 7.06 16.40
C LEU A 219 5.06 7.95 17.28
N VAL A 220 3.82 8.24 16.85
CA VAL A 220 2.87 9.00 17.66
C VAL A 220 2.42 8.21 18.89
N GLY A 221 2.23 6.90 18.77
CA GLY A 221 1.95 6.02 19.92
C GLY A 221 3.08 6.06 20.95
N ASP A 222 4.34 5.95 20.50
CA ASP A 222 5.52 6.04 21.37
C ASP A 222 5.68 7.44 22.00
N GLU A 223 5.37 8.52 21.27
CA GLU A 223 5.31 9.88 21.85
C GLU A 223 4.30 9.97 22.98
N LYS A 224 3.07 9.49 22.77
CA LYS A 224 2.00 9.50 23.78
C LYS A 224 2.40 8.67 25.01
N ARG A 225 3.01 7.51 24.81
CA ARG A 225 3.56 6.69 25.89
C ARG A 225 4.56 7.46 26.73
N ARG A 226 5.51 8.12 26.09
CA ARG A 226 6.54 8.93 26.80
C ARG A 226 6.00 10.15 27.53
N GLN A 227 4.89 10.71 27.02
CA GLN A 227 4.23 11.88 27.60
C GLN A 227 3.27 11.53 28.76
N ASN A 228 2.84 10.27 28.87
CA ASN A 228 1.91 9.84 29.90
C ASN A 228 2.66 9.31 31.14
N PRO A 229 2.73 10.09 32.24
CA PRO A 229 3.40 9.64 33.47
C PRO A 229 2.66 8.48 34.15
N ASN A 230 1.40 8.23 33.80
CA ASN A 230 0.55 7.17 34.35
C ASN A 230 0.38 6.00 33.36
N HIS A 231 1.30 5.83 32.41
CA HIS A 231 1.25 4.77 31.40
C HIS A 231 1.19 3.38 32.05
N GLN A 232 0.23 2.55 31.67
CA GLN A 232 0.01 1.19 32.21
C GLN A 232 0.24 0.09 31.16
N GLY A 233 0.22 0.43 29.86
CA GLY A 233 0.49 -0.48 28.76
C GLY A 233 -0.75 -0.97 27.99
N ASP A 234 -1.94 -0.70 28.48
CA ASP A 234 -3.23 -1.10 27.88
C ASP A 234 -3.95 0.02 27.12
N GLU A 235 -3.37 1.23 27.12
CA GLU A 235 -3.95 2.38 26.45
C GLU A 235 -4.00 2.19 24.93
N GLU A 236 -5.04 2.74 24.28
CA GLU A 236 -5.31 2.58 22.84
C GLU A 236 -4.14 3.08 21.96
N TYR A 237 -3.40 4.10 22.37
CA TYR A 237 -2.24 4.60 21.61
C TYR A 237 -1.05 3.62 21.56
N ASN A 238 -1.06 2.52 22.32
CA ASN A 238 -0.07 1.44 22.20
C ASN A 238 -0.35 0.51 21.01
N TYR A 239 -1.44 0.76 20.29
CA TYR A 239 -1.89 -0.06 19.17
C TYR A 239 -2.28 0.84 18.00
N PHE A 240 -2.25 0.31 16.79
CA PHE A 240 -2.65 1.04 15.60
C PHE A 240 -3.40 0.15 14.60
N LEU A 241 -4.30 0.78 13.86
CA LEU A 241 -5.23 0.12 12.94
C LEU A 241 -4.52 -0.58 11.78
N ALA A 242 -4.75 -1.87 11.63
CA ALA A 242 -4.20 -2.68 10.55
C ALA A 242 -5.24 -3.63 9.97
N VAL A 243 -5.12 -3.93 8.68
CA VAL A 243 -5.79 -5.05 8.01
C VAL A 243 -4.74 -6.08 7.65
N CYS A 244 -4.84 -7.27 8.23
CA CYS A 244 -3.87 -8.34 8.11
C CYS A 244 -4.41 -9.44 7.21
N PHE A 245 -3.73 -9.71 6.10
CA PHE A 245 -4.08 -10.75 5.13
C PHE A 245 -3.11 -11.92 5.22
N PRO A 246 -3.58 -13.16 5.04
CA PRO A 246 -2.68 -14.30 4.88
C PRO A 246 -1.88 -14.13 3.57
N ASP A 247 -0.60 -14.45 3.62
CA ASP A 247 0.34 -14.25 2.51
C ASP A 247 -0.05 -14.99 1.21
N ASN A 248 -0.71 -16.14 1.34
CA ASN A 248 -1.18 -16.96 0.22
C ASN A 248 -2.38 -16.38 -0.55
N GLN A 249 -3.04 -15.33 -0.04
CA GLN A 249 -4.13 -14.65 -0.72
C GLN A 249 -3.67 -13.39 -1.48
N LEU A 250 -2.46 -12.90 -1.22
CA LEU A 250 -1.94 -11.66 -1.77
C LEU A 250 -1.21 -11.88 -3.08
N ASN A 251 -1.39 -10.93 -3.99
CA ASN A 251 -0.62 -10.83 -5.21
C ASN A 251 0.05 -9.45 -5.29
N ILE A 252 1.36 -9.46 -5.54
CA ILE A 252 2.08 -8.27 -5.94
C ILE A 252 1.98 -8.18 -7.46
N ILE A 253 1.59 -7.03 -7.96
CA ILE A 253 1.60 -6.75 -9.40
C ILE A 253 2.82 -5.94 -9.79
N ASP A 254 3.11 -5.91 -11.07
CA ASP A 254 4.29 -5.27 -11.64
C ASP A 254 4.31 -3.75 -11.38
N TYR A 255 5.49 -3.20 -11.17
CA TYR A 255 5.75 -1.78 -11.08
C TYR A 255 6.74 -1.40 -12.17
N ASN A 256 6.25 -0.75 -13.21
CA ASN A 256 6.97 -0.52 -14.46
C ASN A 256 7.67 0.84 -14.46
N ARG A 257 8.62 1.03 -15.37
CA ARG A 257 9.42 2.24 -15.54
C ARG A 257 9.19 2.82 -16.92
N VAL A 258 9.21 4.15 -16.99
CA VAL A 258 9.25 4.91 -18.24
C VAL A 258 10.33 5.99 -18.13
N VAL A 259 11.07 6.21 -19.22
CA VAL A 259 12.23 7.12 -19.23
C VAL A 259 12.13 8.08 -20.41
N LYS A 260 12.46 9.37 -20.16
CA LYS A 260 12.29 10.47 -21.12
C LYS A 260 13.27 10.45 -22.29
N ASP A 261 14.47 9.90 -22.09
CA ASP A 261 15.53 9.90 -23.09
C ASP A 261 16.43 8.67 -22.98
N LEU A 262 17.29 8.46 -23.94
CA LEU A 262 18.26 7.36 -24.00
C LEU A 262 19.68 7.81 -23.65
N ASN A 263 19.85 8.86 -22.85
CA ASN A 263 21.16 9.38 -22.45
C ASN A 263 22.08 9.73 -23.66
N GLY A 264 21.47 10.29 -24.71
CA GLY A 264 22.16 10.69 -25.93
C GLY A 264 22.42 9.55 -26.95
N LEU A 265 22.02 8.33 -26.64
CA LEU A 265 22.14 7.19 -27.57
C LEU A 265 21.03 7.21 -28.62
N SER A 266 21.35 6.71 -29.83
CA SER A 266 20.34 6.32 -30.81
C SER A 266 19.61 5.05 -30.34
N ASP A 267 18.45 4.75 -30.95
CA ASP A 267 17.69 3.52 -30.64
C ASP A 267 18.54 2.26 -30.88
N GLU A 268 19.28 2.22 -32.01
CA GLU A 268 20.19 1.14 -32.35
C GLU A 268 21.34 1.00 -31.33
N ALA A 269 21.99 2.11 -30.96
CA ALA A 269 23.08 2.11 -29.99
C ALA A 269 22.58 1.65 -28.61
N PHE A 270 21.37 2.04 -28.21
CA PHE A 270 20.76 1.60 -26.97
C PHE A 270 20.47 0.09 -26.97
N LEU A 271 19.85 -0.44 -28.04
CA LEU A 271 19.60 -1.87 -28.17
C LEU A 271 20.91 -2.67 -28.16
N ASN A 272 21.93 -2.22 -28.88
CA ASN A 272 23.26 -2.87 -28.88
C ASN A 272 23.90 -2.84 -27.48
N ALA A 273 23.75 -1.74 -26.72
CA ALA A 273 24.28 -1.67 -25.35
C ALA A 273 23.59 -2.68 -24.42
N LEU A 274 22.29 -2.93 -24.60
CA LEU A 274 21.56 -3.95 -23.83
C LEU A 274 22.08 -5.37 -24.05
N GLU A 275 22.58 -5.68 -25.26
CA GLU A 275 23.11 -7.01 -25.60
C GLU A 275 24.35 -7.42 -24.78
N ALA A 276 25.00 -6.48 -24.10
CA ALA A 276 26.10 -6.81 -23.19
C ALA A 276 25.62 -7.72 -22.03
N ASN A 277 24.46 -7.37 -21.45
CA ASN A 277 23.93 -8.00 -20.25
C ASN A 277 22.64 -8.82 -20.47
N PHE A 278 21.99 -8.67 -21.62
CA PHE A 278 20.70 -9.31 -21.93
C PHE A 278 20.73 -10.02 -23.28
N ASP A 279 19.95 -11.09 -23.38
CA ASP A 279 19.54 -11.64 -24.67
C ASP A 279 18.33 -10.80 -25.14
N VAL A 280 18.52 -10.03 -26.22
CA VAL A 280 17.54 -9.10 -26.77
C VAL A 280 16.82 -9.74 -27.94
N LYS A 281 15.48 -9.76 -27.93
CA LYS A 281 14.67 -10.29 -29.02
C LYS A 281 13.53 -9.34 -29.36
N GLU A 282 13.43 -8.90 -30.61
CA GLU A 282 12.28 -8.13 -31.09
C GLU A 282 11.03 -9.01 -31.08
N MET A 283 9.94 -8.51 -30.50
CA MET A 283 8.64 -9.17 -30.37
C MET A 283 7.57 -8.57 -31.28
N GLY A 284 7.86 -7.44 -31.97
CA GLY A 284 6.95 -6.75 -32.85
C GLY A 284 6.11 -5.67 -32.15
N GLU A 285 4.95 -5.36 -32.70
CA GLU A 285 4.08 -4.27 -32.25
C GLU A 285 3.06 -4.68 -31.19
N GLU A 286 2.78 -5.99 -31.08
CA GLU A 286 1.86 -6.54 -30.11
C GLU A 286 2.47 -6.53 -28.68
N ILE A 287 1.64 -6.24 -27.71
CA ILE A 287 2.08 -6.15 -26.29
C ILE A 287 2.75 -7.47 -25.87
N TYR A 288 4.01 -7.38 -25.50
CA TYR A 288 4.74 -8.47 -24.89
C TYR A 288 4.83 -8.24 -23.38
N LYS A 289 4.33 -9.18 -22.58
CA LYS A 289 4.41 -9.14 -21.11
C LYS A 289 5.51 -10.10 -20.62
N PRO A 290 6.36 -9.67 -19.66
CA PRO A 290 7.31 -10.58 -19.01
C PRO A 290 6.60 -11.81 -18.44
N ASN A 291 7.17 -13.00 -18.65
CA ASN A 291 6.54 -14.27 -18.29
C ASN A 291 7.28 -15.07 -17.22
N ALA A 292 8.45 -14.62 -16.80
CA ALA A 292 9.27 -15.25 -15.77
C ALA A 292 10.20 -14.24 -15.10
N LEU A 293 10.81 -14.62 -13.98
CA LEU A 293 11.91 -13.87 -13.38
C LEU A 293 13.06 -13.70 -14.37
N HIS A 294 13.73 -12.56 -14.32
CA HIS A 294 14.86 -12.16 -15.17
C HIS A 294 14.49 -11.95 -16.63
N ASN A 295 13.18 -11.96 -16.94
CA ASN A 295 12.62 -11.57 -18.23
C ASN A 295 11.92 -10.23 -18.10
N PHE A 296 12.30 -9.29 -18.96
CA PHE A 296 11.78 -7.93 -19.01
C PHE A 296 11.12 -7.68 -20.36
N SER A 297 10.24 -6.72 -20.41
CA SER A 297 9.69 -6.23 -21.64
C SER A 297 10.10 -4.77 -21.85
N LEU A 298 10.65 -4.46 -23.00
CA LEU A 298 11.04 -3.11 -23.37
C LEU A 298 10.13 -2.63 -24.52
N TYR A 299 9.62 -1.41 -24.43
CA TYR A 299 8.91 -0.75 -25.53
C TYR A 299 9.69 0.47 -26.01
N LEU A 300 10.06 0.46 -27.28
CA LEU A 300 10.87 1.50 -27.90
C LEU A 300 10.42 1.69 -29.35
N SER A 301 10.11 2.94 -29.74
CA SER A 301 9.83 3.34 -31.13
C SER A 301 8.85 2.42 -31.88
N GLY A 302 7.72 2.11 -31.23
CA GLY A 302 6.62 1.34 -31.81
C GLY A 302 6.76 -0.18 -31.69
N LYS A 303 7.83 -0.69 -31.10
CA LYS A 303 8.11 -2.12 -31.00
C LYS A 303 8.36 -2.58 -29.58
N TRP A 304 7.94 -3.79 -29.27
CA TRP A 304 8.24 -4.51 -28.06
C TRP A 304 9.47 -5.40 -28.23
N TYR A 305 10.26 -5.50 -27.20
CA TYR A 305 11.43 -6.38 -27.10
C TYR A 305 11.37 -7.21 -25.83
N SER A 306 11.72 -8.49 -25.93
CA SER A 306 11.99 -9.33 -24.77
C SER A 306 13.47 -9.19 -24.41
N LEU A 307 13.75 -8.89 -23.14
CA LEU A 307 15.10 -8.87 -22.59
C LEU A 307 15.19 -9.98 -21.56
N THR A 308 16.11 -10.92 -21.74
CA THR A 308 16.39 -11.94 -20.72
C THR A 308 17.80 -11.71 -20.17
N ALA A 309 17.90 -11.47 -18.85
CA ALA A 309 19.19 -11.24 -18.22
C ALA A 309 20.09 -12.48 -18.37
N LYS A 310 21.32 -12.25 -18.83
CA LYS A 310 22.30 -13.32 -19.01
C LYS A 310 22.76 -13.88 -17.67
N GLN A 311 23.02 -15.17 -17.63
CA GLN A 311 23.57 -15.81 -16.44
C GLN A 311 24.91 -15.17 -16.07
N GLY A 312 25.11 -14.88 -14.78
CA GLY A 312 26.31 -14.20 -14.28
C GLY A 312 26.16 -12.66 -14.19
N THR A 313 25.08 -12.06 -14.69
CA THR A 313 24.79 -10.63 -14.52
C THR A 313 24.06 -10.33 -13.21
N TYR A 314 23.63 -11.33 -12.49
CA TYR A 314 22.99 -11.26 -11.18
C TYR A 314 23.46 -12.43 -10.30
N ASN A 315 23.23 -12.34 -8.99
CA ASN A 315 23.62 -13.37 -8.02
C ASN A 315 22.38 -13.95 -7.34
N ASP A 316 22.08 -15.22 -7.61
CA ASP A 316 20.94 -15.94 -7.03
C ASP A 316 20.99 -16.04 -5.49
N ASN A 317 22.18 -15.91 -4.90
CA ASN A 317 22.37 -15.97 -3.45
C ASN A 317 22.24 -14.59 -2.76
N ASP A 318 22.11 -13.51 -3.52
CA ASP A 318 21.89 -12.17 -3.01
C ASP A 318 20.38 -11.84 -3.09
N PRO A 319 19.66 -11.79 -1.98
CA PRO A 319 18.19 -11.58 -1.99
C PRO A 319 17.78 -10.25 -2.61
N ILE A 320 18.65 -9.25 -2.65
CA ILE A 320 18.39 -7.96 -3.31
C ILE A 320 18.92 -7.96 -4.73
N GLY A 321 20.13 -8.48 -4.96
CA GLY A 321 20.78 -8.52 -6.27
C GLY A 321 20.04 -9.37 -7.30
N VAL A 322 19.32 -10.39 -6.85
CA VAL A 322 18.51 -11.28 -7.72
C VAL A 322 17.19 -10.66 -8.20
N LEU A 323 16.76 -9.56 -7.60
CA LEU A 323 15.50 -8.92 -7.98
C LEU A 323 15.58 -8.27 -9.35
N ASP A 324 14.55 -8.45 -10.17
CA ASP A 324 14.44 -7.82 -11.49
C ASP A 324 14.53 -6.29 -11.42
N VAL A 325 13.97 -5.70 -10.35
CA VAL A 325 14.12 -4.26 -10.09
C VAL A 325 15.57 -3.85 -9.87
N THR A 326 16.38 -4.66 -9.19
CA THR A 326 17.80 -4.38 -8.96
C THR A 326 18.60 -4.57 -10.23
N ILE A 327 18.37 -5.67 -10.95
CA ILE A 327 19.02 -5.97 -12.24
C ILE A 327 18.78 -4.83 -13.23
N SER A 328 17.51 -4.42 -13.41
CA SER A 328 17.18 -3.33 -14.33
C SER A 328 17.72 -1.98 -13.87
N SER A 329 17.74 -1.71 -12.58
CA SER A 329 18.27 -0.45 -12.03
C SER A 329 19.78 -0.34 -12.27
N ASN A 330 20.53 -1.40 -12.07
CA ASN A 330 21.98 -1.40 -12.23
C ASN A 330 22.38 -1.43 -13.72
N LEU A 331 21.86 -2.39 -14.48
CA LEU A 331 22.36 -2.71 -15.81
C LEU A 331 21.71 -1.88 -16.93
N ILE A 332 20.53 -1.31 -16.72
CA ILE A 332 19.82 -0.50 -17.72
C ILE A 332 19.78 0.97 -17.28
N LEU A 333 19.23 1.24 -16.09
CA LEU A 333 18.98 2.60 -15.67
C LEU A 333 20.26 3.35 -15.29
N ASP A 334 21.15 2.74 -14.52
CA ASP A 334 22.43 3.37 -14.15
C ASP A 334 23.48 3.23 -15.27
N GLU A 335 23.82 2.01 -15.65
CA GLU A 335 24.96 1.74 -16.55
C GLU A 335 24.76 2.34 -17.95
N ILE A 336 23.56 2.21 -18.54
CA ILE A 336 23.27 2.69 -19.91
C ILE A 336 22.64 4.08 -19.91
N LEU A 337 21.61 4.29 -19.09
CA LEU A 337 20.83 5.54 -19.09
C LEU A 337 21.35 6.58 -18.12
N GLY A 338 22.33 6.24 -17.25
CA GLY A 338 22.97 7.17 -16.31
C GLY A 338 22.04 7.66 -15.19
N ILE A 339 20.94 6.92 -14.91
CA ILE A 339 20.00 7.23 -13.85
C ILE A 339 20.44 6.51 -12.58
N LYS A 340 21.15 7.21 -11.70
CA LYS A 340 21.76 6.65 -10.49
C LYS A 340 20.83 6.65 -9.29
N ASP A 341 19.98 7.65 -9.17
CA ASP A 341 19.03 7.77 -8.05
C ASP A 341 17.60 7.84 -8.58
N LEU A 342 16.89 6.75 -8.47
CA LEU A 342 15.50 6.59 -8.92
C LEU A 342 14.51 7.50 -8.17
N ARG A 343 14.89 8.09 -7.02
CA ARG A 343 14.02 8.94 -6.20
C ARG A 343 14.05 10.39 -6.63
N SER A 344 15.16 10.84 -7.19
CA SER A 344 15.42 12.25 -7.49
C SER A 344 15.57 12.56 -8.97
N ASP A 345 15.90 11.59 -9.82
CA ASP A 345 16.06 11.81 -11.27
C ASP A 345 14.68 12.07 -11.92
N LYS A 346 14.56 13.22 -12.59
CA LYS A 346 13.32 13.66 -13.24
C LYS A 346 13.11 13.07 -14.65
N ARG A 347 14.05 12.27 -15.14
CA ARG A 347 13.94 11.60 -16.43
C ARG A 347 13.18 10.28 -16.34
N ILE A 348 13.05 9.70 -15.14
CA ILE A 348 12.31 8.46 -14.89
C ILE A 348 10.98 8.74 -14.22
N ASP A 349 9.97 7.97 -14.58
CA ASP A 349 8.70 7.89 -13.89
C ASP A 349 8.23 6.43 -13.78
N PHE A 350 7.24 6.17 -12.95
CA PHE A 350 6.80 4.83 -12.58
C PHE A 350 5.33 4.61 -12.89
N VAL A 351 5.00 3.43 -13.40
CA VAL A 351 3.64 3.04 -13.81
C VAL A 351 3.25 1.75 -13.10
N GLY A 352 2.29 1.83 -12.18
CA GLY A 352 1.74 0.64 -11.51
C GLY A 352 1.04 -0.29 -12.51
N GLY A 353 1.23 -1.60 -12.33
CA GLY A 353 0.70 -2.63 -13.23
C GLY A 353 -0.81 -2.64 -13.39
N ILE A 354 -1.55 -2.01 -12.45
CA ILE A 354 -3.01 -1.82 -12.56
C ILE A 354 -3.41 -1.05 -13.82
N ARG A 355 -2.54 -0.17 -14.35
CA ARG A 355 -2.77 0.58 -15.59
C ARG A 355 -2.53 -0.25 -16.84
N GLY A 356 -1.93 -1.44 -16.70
CA GLY A 356 -1.56 -2.34 -17.79
C GLY A 356 -0.42 -1.82 -18.67
N LEU A 357 0.10 -2.68 -19.52
CA LEU A 357 1.22 -2.35 -20.43
C LEU A 357 0.78 -1.40 -21.58
N GLY A 358 -0.51 -1.28 -21.86
CA GLY A 358 -1.05 -0.28 -22.78
C GLY A 358 -0.75 1.16 -22.37
N GLU A 359 -0.67 1.45 -21.08
CA GLU A 359 -0.27 2.77 -20.60
C GLU A 359 1.20 3.08 -20.92
N LEU A 360 2.08 2.09 -20.82
CA LEU A 360 3.49 2.24 -21.22
C LEU A 360 3.61 2.61 -22.69
N LYS A 361 2.91 1.85 -23.56
CA LYS A 361 2.84 2.11 -24.98
C LYS A 361 2.32 3.53 -25.28
N LYS A 362 1.23 3.92 -24.64
CA LYS A 362 0.62 5.25 -24.81
C LYS A 362 1.58 6.38 -24.45
N ARG A 363 2.30 6.28 -23.33
CA ARG A 363 3.23 7.32 -22.87
C ARG A 363 4.46 7.46 -23.78
N VAL A 364 4.90 6.36 -24.39
CA VAL A 364 5.99 6.40 -25.37
C VAL A 364 5.50 6.92 -26.73
N ASP A 365 4.38 6.41 -27.23
CA ASP A 365 3.84 6.81 -28.54
C ASP A 365 3.40 8.29 -28.57
N SER A 366 2.98 8.87 -27.43
CA SER A 366 2.67 10.30 -27.31
C SER A 366 3.90 11.21 -27.33
N GLY A 367 5.11 10.64 -27.20
CA GLY A 367 6.35 11.41 -27.07
C GLY A 367 6.60 11.99 -25.67
N GLU A 368 5.75 11.69 -24.69
CA GLU A 368 5.99 12.05 -23.29
C GLU A 368 7.24 11.35 -22.74
N MET A 369 7.39 10.08 -23.11
CA MET A 369 8.53 9.24 -22.74
C MET A 369 9.18 8.67 -24.01
N LYS A 370 10.46 8.33 -23.92
CA LYS A 370 11.19 7.73 -25.04
C LYS A 370 11.17 6.21 -25.01
N VAL A 371 11.23 5.61 -23.83
CA VAL A 371 11.33 4.17 -23.64
C VAL A 371 10.55 3.75 -22.39
N ALA A 372 9.98 2.55 -22.43
CA ALA A 372 9.31 1.93 -21.30
C ALA A 372 9.91 0.55 -21.01
N LEU A 373 9.97 0.20 -19.73
CA LEU A 373 10.47 -1.07 -19.23
C LEU A 373 9.42 -1.69 -18.30
N ALA A 374 8.91 -2.86 -18.66
CA ALA A 374 8.04 -3.66 -17.81
C ALA A 374 8.82 -4.79 -17.14
N LEU A 375 8.56 -4.99 -15.85
CA LEU A 375 9.22 -5.96 -15.01
C LEU A 375 8.28 -7.12 -14.68
N TYR A 376 8.84 -8.29 -14.40
CA TYR A 376 8.10 -9.36 -13.77
C TYR A 376 7.84 -9.01 -12.31
N PRO A 377 6.64 -9.23 -11.76
CA PRO A 377 6.32 -8.85 -10.39
C PRO A 377 7.12 -9.67 -9.37
N VAL A 378 7.48 -9.01 -8.27
CA VAL A 378 8.08 -9.66 -7.10
C VAL A 378 7.06 -10.60 -6.44
N SER A 379 7.49 -11.76 -5.97
CA SER A 379 6.62 -12.69 -5.23
C SER A 379 6.52 -12.30 -3.75
N MET A 380 5.43 -12.76 -3.08
CA MET A 380 5.31 -12.63 -1.62
C MET A 380 6.47 -13.31 -0.88
N LYS A 381 6.94 -14.46 -1.40
CA LYS A 381 8.12 -15.14 -0.82
C LYS A 381 9.37 -14.27 -0.86
N GLN A 382 9.67 -13.61 -1.98
CA GLN A 382 10.83 -12.71 -2.09
C GLN A 382 10.70 -11.53 -1.12
N LEU A 383 9.50 -10.94 -0.98
CA LEU A 383 9.25 -9.86 -0.03
C LEU A 383 9.54 -10.31 1.41
N ILE A 384 9.00 -11.46 1.80
CA ILE A 384 9.19 -12.04 3.15
C ILE A 384 10.66 -12.34 3.41
N ASP A 385 11.33 -13.04 2.49
CA ASP A 385 12.74 -13.41 2.63
C ASP A 385 13.64 -12.15 2.81
N ILE A 386 13.36 -11.09 2.06
CA ILE A 386 14.10 -9.82 2.17
C ILE A 386 13.83 -9.12 3.51
N ALA A 387 12.57 -9.01 3.90
CA ALA A 387 12.18 -8.38 5.15
C ALA A 387 12.73 -9.13 6.37
N ASP A 388 12.81 -10.46 6.32
CA ASP A 388 13.37 -11.30 7.38
C ASP A 388 14.88 -11.11 7.56
N THR A 389 15.60 -10.82 6.48
CA THR A 389 17.05 -10.52 6.55
C THR A 389 17.34 -9.09 7.00
N GLY A 390 16.31 -8.26 7.23
CA GLY A 390 16.46 -6.84 7.56
C GLY A 390 16.95 -5.99 6.38
N ASN A 391 16.94 -6.53 5.16
CA ASN A 391 17.27 -5.80 3.96
C ASN A 391 16.10 -4.94 3.48
N ILE A 392 16.42 -3.95 2.66
CA ILE A 392 15.46 -3.01 2.08
C ILE A 392 15.45 -3.19 0.57
N MET A 393 14.25 -3.27 -0.01
CA MET A 393 14.06 -3.29 -1.45
C MET A 393 14.36 -1.92 -2.08
N PRO A 394 14.80 -1.89 -3.34
CA PRO A 394 14.82 -0.64 -4.11
C PRO A 394 13.43 0.02 -4.12
N PRO A 395 13.35 1.34 -4.29
CA PRO A 395 12.07 2.04 -4.33
C PRO A 395 11.20 1.56 -5.50
N LYS A 396 9.87 1.57 -5.29
CA LYS A 396 8.91 1.20 -6.34
C LYS A 396 9.09 -0.23 -6.85
N THR A 397 9.26 -1.18 -5.91
CA THR A 397 9.40 -2.61 -6.19
C THR A 397 8.07 -3.34 -6.10
N THR A 398 7.22 -2.99 -5.12
CA THR A 398 5.96 -3.69 -4.83
C THR A 398 4.75 -2.81 -5.13
N TRP A 399 3.71 -3.41 -5.68
CA TRP A 399 2.41 -2.78 -5.84
C TRP A 399 1.32 -3.78 -5.48
N PHE A 400 0.57 -3.48 -4.43
CA PHE A 400 -0.56 -4.31 -3.97
C PHE A 400 -1.88 -3.74 -4.45
N GLU A 401 -2.74 -4.58 -4.99
CA GLU A 401 -4.13 -4.28 -5.35
C GLU A 401 -5.07 -5.40 -4.86
N PRO A 402 -6.32 -5.05 -4.54
CA PRO A 402 -6.90 -3.69 -4.42
C PRO A 402 -6.30 -2.89 -3.26
N LYS A 403 -6.26 -1.55 -3.41
CA LYS A 403 -5.91 -0.67 -2.27
C LYS A 403 -7.01 -0.70 -1.22
N LEU A 404 -6.63 -0.71 0.06
CA LEU A 404 -7.59 -0.64 1.15
C LEU A 404 -8.42 0.64 1.06
N ARG A 405 -9.74 0.54 1.22
CA ARG A 405 -10.59 1.72 1.43
C ARG A 405 -10.40 2.27 2.84
N SER A 406 -10.30 3.57 2.94
CA SER A 406 -10.34 4.31 4.18
C SER A 406 -11.80 4.61 4.56
N GLY A 407 -12.10 4.68 5.86
CA GLY A 407 -13.42 5.05 6.35
C GLY A 407 -14.41 3.90 6.58
N LEU A 408 -14.00 2.64 6.39
CA LEU A 408 -14.81 1.48 6.79
C LEU A 408 -14.80 1.29 8.31
N VAL A 409 -13.67 1.54 8.94
CA VAL A 409 -13.47 1.56 10.38
C VAL A 409 -12.25 2.40 10.72
N ILE A 410 -12.28 3.07 11.85
CA ILE A 410 -11.27 4.00 12.37
C ILE A 410 -10.94 3.59 13.80
N HIS A 411 -9.68 3.68 14.20
CA HIS A 411 -9.23 3.44 15.56
C HIS A 411 -8.89 4.74 16.27
N LYS A 412 -9.52 5.02 17.41
CA LYS A 412 -9.27 6.17 18.27
C LYS A 412 -8.20 5.86 19.30
N LEU A 413 -7.30 6.80 19.58
CA LEU A 413 -6.14 6.59 20.46
C LEU A 413 -6.42 6.92 21.95
N VAL A 414 -7.69 7.03 22.31
CA VAL A 414 -8.17 7.30 23.69
C VAL A 414 -9.42 6.53 23.99
#